data_542cff353570834b672276ea3e9eb844
#
_entry.id   542cff353570834b672276ea3e9eb844
#
_cell.length_a   1.000
_cell.length_b   1.000
_cell.length_c   1.000
_cell.angle_alpha   90.00
_cell.angle_beta   90.00
_cell.angle_gamma   90.00
#
_symmetry.space_group_name_H-M   'P 1'
#
loop_
_entity.id
_entity.type
_entity.pdbx_description
1 polymer ?
#
loop_
_entity_poly.entity_id
_entity_poly.type
_entity_poly.pdbx_seq_one_letter_code
_entity_poly.pdbx_strand_id
1 'polypeptide(L)'
;MNLSSPPVRPAPRVGRLALAALILTLAACGGPDKPGSAAGGKAGPDAAPAAVVVEIAMASLQPISASYNATAALEAPNEAQVVAKTSGVLLQLLVEEGDRVKAGQVLAKIDPERPRLEVQRAEALLRKLEAELARSKELYERKLVAADLYEKIRYDVDTQRAVYNMARLELSYTDIVAPISGVIAQRSAKVGNLIQLNASVFRIVDTSRLEATLNVPEREIGTLRAEAPVELRLDALPGQVFAGRIDRVSPVVDAGSGTFRVVCAIEPDERLRPGMFGRIAVVFDQRQDVLTVPRVALLEGDGEAAVYRVVDGKAVRTPVQLGYLSGELAEIRGGLAQGDAVVTTGKVALRDGALVEVIGGATAIPDELPGNADTAGY
;
A
#
# COMPACT_ATOMS: atom_id res chain seq x y z
N MET A 1 -40.36 -4.89 30.45
CA MET A 1 -39.47 -4.59 31.59
C MET A 1 -38.53 -3.50 31.16
N ASN A 2 -38.77 -2.30 31.69
CA ASN A 2 -38.03 -1.07 31.42
C ASN A 2 -36.57 -1.14 31.87
N LEU A 3 -35.65 -0.72 31.03
CA LEU A 3 -34.31 -0.32 31.46
C LEU A 3 -33.99 1.07 30.90
N SER A 4 -34.00 1.98 31.79
CA SER A 4 -33.75 3.42 31.71
C SER A 4 -32.31 3.73 31.30
N SER A 5 -32.17 4.67 30.36
CA SER A 5 -30.92 5.35 29.99
C SER A 5 -30.54 6.40 31.05
N PRO A 6 -29.25 6.62 31.32
CA PRO A 6 -28.83 7.69 32.23
C PRO A 6 -28.79 9.07 31.54
N PRO A 7 -28.96 10.17 32.29
CA PRO A 7 -29.12 11.52 31.75
C PRO A 7 -27.80 12.19 31.39
N VAL A 8 -27.83 12.91 30.26
CA VAL A 8 -26.79 13.82 29.78
C VAL A 8 -26.76 15.07 30.68
N ARG A 9 -25.60 15.40 31.23
CA ARG A 9 -25.33 16.65 31.95
C ARG A 9 -24.98 17.78 30.99
N PRO A 10 -25.54 18.97 31.12
CA PRO A 10 -25.18 20.15 30.33
C PRO A 10 -23.92 20.83 30.87
N ALA A 11 -23.04 21.29 29.99
CA ALA A 11 -21.87 22.11 30.29
C ALA A 11 -22.26 23.56 30.60
N PRO A 12 -21.51 24.28 31.50
CA PRO A 12 -21.83 25.62 31.89
C PRO A 12 -21.47 26.67 30.84
N ARG A 13 -22.43 27.55 30.57
CA ARG A 13 -22.25 28.81 29.83
C ARG A 13 -21.53 29.80 30.75
N VAL A 14 -20.32 30.25 30.38
CA VAL A 14 -19.66 31.39 31.01
C VAL A 14 -19.93 32.64 30.17
N GLY A 15 -20.42 33.64 30.91
CA GLY A 15 -21.01 34.86 30.42
C GLY A 15 -20.03 35.84 29.74
N ARG A 16 -20.62 36.59 28.83
CA ARG A 16 -20.14 37.85 28.30
C ARG A 16 -20.19 38.89 29.41
N LEU A 17 -19.07 39.53 29.74
CA LEU A 17 -19.05 40.82 30.43
C LEU A 17 -18.22 41.81 29.61
N ALA A 18 -18.90 42.85 29.22
CA ALA A 18 -18.42 44.06 28.62
C ALA A 18 -17.47 44.82 29.57
N LEU A 19 -16.41 45.40 29.02
CA LEU A 19 -15.80 46.56 29.66
C LEU A 19 -15.49 47.61 28.59
N ALA A 20 -16.25 48.68 28.70
CA ALA A 20 -16.16 49.91 27.92
C ALA A 20 -15.16 50.87 28.55
N ALA A 21 -14.56 51.71 27.72
CA ALA A 21 -14.10 53.08 27.97
C ALA A 21 -12.90 53.33 28.91
N LEU A 22 -11.81 53.82 28.31
CA LEU A 22 -11.15 55.01 28.83
C LEU A 22 -10.44 55.79 27.72
N ILE A 23 -11.10 56.84 27.25
CA ILE A 23 -10.54 57.99 26.51
C ILE A 23 -9.99 58.91 27.56
N LEU A 24 -8.73 59.29 27.49
CA LEU A 24 -8.28 60.56 28.10
C LEU A 24 -7.15 61.16 27.25
N THR A 25 -7.51 62.24 26.65
CA THR A 25 -6.85 63.43 26.10
C THR A 25 -5.64 63.87 26.93
N LEU A 26 -4.55 64.22 26.23
CA LEU A 26 -3.70 65.35 26.60
C LEU A 26 -3.24 66.10 25.35
N ALA A 27 -3.80 67.27 25.19
CA ALA A 27 -3.34 68.33 24.30
C ALA A 27 -2.33 69.21 25.04
N ALA A 28 -1.49 69.83 24.27
CA ALA A 28 -1.03 71.17 24.40
C ALA A 28 0.46 71.46 24.46
N CYS A 29 0.76 72.40 23.68
CA CYS A 29 1.78 73.48 23.61
C CYS A 29 2.89 73.17 22.60
N GLY A 30 3.08 73.92 21.57
CA GLY A 30 2.83 75.36 21.26
C GLY A 30 4.16 76.07 21.18
N GLY A 31 4.48 76.63 20.00
CA GLY A 31 5.51 77.63 19.90
C GLY A 31 6.31 77.61 18.58
N PRO A 32 6.47 78.74 17.98
CA PRO A 32 6.68 78.91 16.52
C PRO A 32 8.11 79.36 16.14
N ASP A 33 8.31 79.45 14.80
CA ASP A 33 9.34 80.23 14.09
C ASP A 33 10.77 79.68 13.97
N LYS A 34 11.36 79.49 12.81
CA LYS A 34 11.50 80.36 11.63
C LYS A 34 12.28 79.59 10.52
N PRO A 35 12.25 80.05 9.27
CA PRO A 35 12.66 79.31 8.06
C PRO A 35 14.18 79.41 7.81
N GLY A 36 14.72 78.31 7.31
CA GLY A 36 16.12 78.25 6.97
C GLY A 36 16.40 77.31 5.82
N SER A 37 16.52 77.92 4.66
CA SER A 37 17.43 77.58 3.56
C SER A 37 17.23 76.28 2.80
N ALA A 38 16.76 76.45 1.60
CA ALA A 38 16.90 75.53 0.47
C ALA A 38 18.37 75.08 0.29
N ALA A 39 18.57 73.79 0.33
CA ALA A 39 19.71 73.16 -0.37
C ALA A 39 19.12 72.12 -1.29
N GLY A 40 18.99 72.49 -2.55
CA GLY A 40 18.69 71.58 -3.65
C GLY A 40 19.78 70.54 -3.75
N GLY A 41 19.44 69.33 -3.24
CA GLY A 41 20.16 68.13 -3.61
C GLY A 41 19.77 67.78 -5.02
N LYS A 42 20.59 68.06 -6.00
CA LYS A 42 20.50 67.51 -7.34
C LYS A 42 20.30 66.04 -7.25
N ALA A 43 19.17 65.55 -7.77
CA ALA A 43 19.00 64.16 -8.18
C ALA A 43 20.15 63.88 -9.17
N GLY A 44 21.10 63.08 -8.77
CA GLY A 44 22.11 62.58 -9.66
C GLY A 44 21.41 61.72 -10.72
N PRO A 45 21.78 61.86 -11.97
CA PRO A 45 21.30 61.00 -13.00
C PRO A 45 22.00 59.65 -12.84
N ASP A 46 21.25 58.58 -13.02
CA ASP A 46 21.77 57.23 -13.31
C ASP A 46 22.47 56.47 -12.17
N ALA A 47 21.74 56.09 -11.14
CA ALA A 47 22.07 54.81 -10.53
C ALA A 47 21.56 53.72 -11.49
N ALA A 48 22.47 53.12 -12.25
CA ALA A 48 22.14 51.92 -13.03
C ALA A 48 21.41 50.96 -12.12
N PRO A 49 20.27 50.37 -12.54
CA PRO A 49 19.50 49.46 -11.70
C PRO A 49 20.44 48.36 -11.24
N ALA A 50 20.58 48.19 -9.91
CA ALA A 50 21.41 47.18 -9.33
C ALA A 50 21.02 45.81 -9.89
N ALA A 51 21.97 45.08 -10.44
CA ALA A 51 21.74 43.74 -10.96
C ALA A 51 21.31 42.81 -9.82
N VAL A 52 20.28 42.05 -10.05
CA VAL A 52 19.80 41.03 -9.10
C VAL A 52 20.65 39.78 -9.24
N VAL A 53 21.20 39.34 -8.15
CA VAL A 53 21.97 38.09 -8.08
C VAL A 53 21.09 36.90 -8.23
N VAL A 54 21.40 36.01 -9.20
CA VAL A 54 20.58 34.83 -9.53
C VAL A 54 21.44 33.58 -9.78
N GLU A 55 20.88 32.43 -9.50
CA GLU A 55 21.38 31.15 -10.00
C GLU A 55 20.59 30.72 -11.22
N ILE A 56 21.25 30.03 -12.14
CA ILE A 56 20.64 29.56 -13.38
C ILE A 56 20.82 28.05 -13.55
N ALA A 57 19.88 27.44 -14.28
CA ALA A 57 20.04 26.10 -14.85
C ALA A 57 19.80 26.15 -16.36
N MET A 58 20.46 25.26 -17.09
CA MET A 58 20.24 25.15 -18.54
C MET A 58 19.08 24.21 -18.83
N ALA A 59 18.20 24.61 -19.73
CA ALA A 59 17.19 23.72 -20.28
C ALA A 59 17.88 22.62 -21.09
N SER A 60 17.71 21.37 -20.70
CA SER A 60 18.38 20.20 -21.26
C SER A 60 17.40 19.10 -21.65
N LEU A 61 17.79 18.26 -22.62
CA LEU A 61 17.03 17.08 -22.99
C LEU A 61 17.31 15.97 -21.95
N GLN A 62 16.27 15.52 -21.29
CA GLN A 62 16.35 14.44 -20.29
C GLN A 62 15.11 13.55 -20.34
N PRO A 63 15.22 12.29 -19.93
CA PRO A 63 14.05 11.45 -19.78
C PRO A 63 13.17 11.95 -18.63
N ILE A 64 11.86 11.92 -18.83
CA ILE A 64 10.87 12.21 -17.79
C ILE A 64 9.81 11.12 -17.77
N SER A 65 9.40 10.74 -16.57
CA SER A 65 8.33 9.76 -16.38
C SER A 65 7.14 10.41 -15.70
N ALA A 66 5.95 10.13 -16.21
CA ALA A 66 4.71 10.45 -15.53
C ALA A 66 4.31 9.29 -14.64
N SER A 67 4.10 9.54 -13.36
CA SER A 67 3.71 8.53 -12.40
C SER A 67 2.51 8.96 -11.57
N TYR A 68 1.63 8.01 -11.29
CA TYR A 68 0.59 8.16 -10.28
C TYR A 68 1.16 7.67 -8.94
N ASN A 69 1.21 8.55 -7.95
CA ASN A 69 1.77 8.23 -6.64
C ASN A 69 0.65 8.02 -5.62
N ALA A 70 0.70 6.92 -4.93
CA ALA A 70 -0.23 6.55 -3.86
C ALA A 70 0.50 5.82 -2.73
N THR A 71 -0.20 5.59 -1.64
CA THR A 71 0.30 4.79 -0.51
C THR A 71 -0.60 3.58 -0.30
N ALA A 72 0.00 2.43 -0.01
CA ALA A 72 -0.74 1.22 0.34
C ALA A 72 0.06 0.33 1.28
N ALA A 73 -0.66 -0.57 1.96
CA ALA A 73 -0.05 -1.67 2.67
C ALA A 73 0.22 -2.83 1.71
N LEU A 74 1.31 -3.57 1.97
CA LEU A 74 1.54 -4.86 1.33
C LEU A 74 0.63 -5.90 1.96
N GLU A 75 -0.06 -6.65 1.16
CA GLU A 75 -0.96 -7.72 1.56
C GLU A 75 -0.54 -9.04 0.91
N ALA A 76 -0.74 -10.14 1.61
CA ALA A 76 -0.63 -11.45 1.01
C ALA A 76 -2.02 -11.85 0.49
N PRO A 77 -2.19 -12.14 -0.81
CA PRO A 77 -3.50 -12.48 -1.37
C PRO A 77 -4.04 -13.81 -0.82
N ASN A 78 -3.14 -14.71 -0.43
CA ASN A 78 -3.48 -16.00 0.13
C ASN A 78 -3.14 -16.04 1.63
N GLU A 79 -4.18 -16.09 2.43
CA GLU A 79 -4.06 -16.26 3.87
C GLU A 79 -5.11 -17.26 4.34
N ALA A 80 -4.77 -18.09 5.32
CA ALA A 80 -5.68 -19.06 5.88
C ALA A 80 -5.68 -19.02 7.40
N GLN A 81 -6.87 -18.92 7.96
CA GLN A 81 -7.10 -19.14 9.37
C GLN A 81 -7.35 -20.63 9.61
N VAL A 82 -6.42 -21.31 10.25
CA VAL A 82 -6.52 -22.73 10.55
C VAL A 82 -7.36 -22.90 11.81
N VAL A 83 -8.52 -23.49 11.65
CA VAL A 83 -9.47 -23.76 12.74
C VAL A 83 -9.53 -25.23 13.07
N ALA A 84 -9.79 -25.54 14.34
CA ALA A 84 -10.00 -26.91 14.80
C ALA A 84 -11.34 -27.45 14.27
N LYS A 85 -11.33 -28.64 13.66
CA LYS A 85 -12.52 -29.34 13.16
C LYS A 85 -13.13 -30.28 14.15
N THR A 86 -12.50 -30.48 15.32
CA THR A 86 -13.01 -31.26 16.44
C THR A 86 -12.59 -30.61 17.75
N SER A 87 -13.22 -30.95 18.86
CA SER A 87 -12.88 -30.45 20.18
C SER A 87 -12.04 -31.46 20.94
N GLY A 88 -11.11 -31.00 21.76
CA GLY A 88 -10.26 -31.84 22.61
C GLY A 88 -9.06 -31.10 23.18
N VAL A 89 -8.28 -31.77 24.03
CA VAL A 89 -7.07 -31.17 24.60
C VAL A 89 -5.95 -31.19 23.57
N LEU A 90 -5.26 -30.06 23.40
CA LEU A 90 -4.10 -29.93 22.52
C LEU A 90 -2.89 -30.65 23.18
N LEU A 91 -2.44 -31.75 22.59
CA LEU A 91 -1.33 -32.53 23.13
C LEU A 91 0.02 -32.06 22.64
N GLN A 92 0.11 -31.66 21.34
CA GLN A 92 1.38 -31.33 20.72
C GLN A 92 1.21 -30.15 19.74
N LEU A 93 2.22 -29.30 19.73
CA LEU A 93 2.47 -28.31 18.71
C LEU A 93 3.74 -28.69 17.97
N LEU A 94 3.70 -28.79 16.66
CA LEU A 94 4.80 -29.26 15.82
C LEU A 94 5.47 -28.11 15.06
N VAL A 95 4.91 -26.91 15.17
CA VAL A 95 5.38 -25.68 14.51
C VAL A 95 5.23 -24.49 15.44
N GLU A 96 6.06 -23.47 15.20
CA GLU A 96 6.04 -22.19 15.90
C GLU A 96 5.81 -21.03 14.92
N GLU A 97 5.59 -19.83 15.47
CA GLU A 97 5.48 -18.60 14.66
C GLU A 97 6.79 -18.33 13.90
N GLY A 98 6.69 -18.03 12.62
CA GLY A 98 7.82 -17.87 11.71
C GLY A 98 8.20 -19.11 10.91
N ASP A 99 7.71 -20.30 11.28
CA ASP A 99 8.02 -21.54 10.55
C ASP A 99 7.35 -21.56 9.17
N ARG A 100 8.08 -22.10 8.19
CA ARG A 100 7.55 -22.37 6.84
C ARG A 100 6.88 -23.75 6.83
N VAL A 101 5.64 -23.80 6.34
CA VAL A 101 4.82 -25.01 6.27
C VAL A 101 4.33 -25.27 4.86
N LYS A 102 4.06 -26.56 4.57
CA LYS A 102 3.47 -27.00 3.29
C LYS A 102 2.00 -27.36 3.49
N ALA A 103 1.18 -27.16 2.47
CA ALA A 103 -0.19 -27.65 2.47
C ALA A 103 -0.25 -29.15 2.80
N GLY A 104 -1.16 -29.55 3.72
CA GLY A 104 -1.27 -30.92 4.22
C GLY A 104 -0.32 -31.28 5.37
N GLN A 105 0.64 -30.41 5.73
CA GLN A 105 1.54 -30.65 6.87
C GLN A 105 0.77 -30.60 8.19
N VAL A 106 1.02 -31.56 9.09
CA VAL A 106 0.46 -31.56 10.44
C VAL A 106 1.15 -30.50 11.27
N LEU A 107 0.35 -29.60 11.85
CA LEU A 107 0.81 -28.46 12.64
C LEU A 107 0.68 -28.71 14.14
N ALA A 108 -0.39 -29.43 14.53
CA ALA A 108 -0.68 -29.71 15.92
C ALA A 108 -1.53 -30.98 16.04
N LYS A 109 -1.55 -31.58 17.23
CA LYS A 109 -2.33 -32.76 17.52
C LYS A 109 -3.23 -32.54 18.73
N ILE A 110 -4.52 -32.80 18.52
CA ILE A 110 -5.54 -32.88 19.56
C ILE A 110 -5.57 -34.35 20.06
N ASP A 111 -6.01 -34.57 21.30
CA ASP A 111 -6.13 -35.89 21.89
C ASP A 111 -7.00 -36.82 21.02
N PRO A 112 -6.43 -37.87 20.41
CA PRO A 112 -7.12 -38.80 19.53
C PRO A 112 -7.76 -39.98 20.25
N GLU A 113 -7.64 -40.10 21.58
CA GLU A 113 -7.96 -41.34 22.28
C GLU A 113 -9.43 -41.75 22.08
N ARG A 114 -10.34 -40.82 22.33
CA ARG A 114 -11.77 -41.10 22.16
C ARG A 114 -12.15 -41.37 20.70
N PRO A 115 -11.79 -40.57 19.70
CA PRO A 115 -12.03 -40.86 18.28
C PRO A 115 -11.41 -42.17 17.83
N ARG A 116 -10.20 -42.54 18.34
CA ARG A 116 -9.54 -43.80 18.02
C ARG A 116 -10.34 -45.01 18.51
N LEU A 117 -10.86 -44.96 19.73
CA LEU A 117 -11.70 -46.00 20.27
C LEU A 117 -13.02 -46.16 19.47
N GLU A 118 -13.59 -45.06 19.02
CA GLU A 118 -14.81 -45.10 18.19
C GLU A 118 -14.55 -45.71 16.80
N VAL A 119 -13.38 -45.41 16.17
CA VAL A 119 -12.94 -46.09 14.95
C VAL A 119 -12.79 -47.61 15.19
N GLN A 120 -12.14 -48.04 16.28
CA GLN A 120 -11.96 -49.45 16.60
C GLN A 120 -13.30 -50.16 16.79
N ARG A 121 -14.26 -49.53 17.47
CA ARG A 121 -15.60 -50.04 17.67
C ARG A 121 -16.35 -50.24 16.36
N ALA A 122 -16.36 -49.16 15.51
CA ALA A 122 -17.05 -49.18 14.21
C ALA A 122 -16.43 -50.24 13.28
N GLU A 123 -15.10 -50.36 13.28
CA GLU A 123 -14.37 -51.34 12.50
C GLU A 123 -14.70 -52.78 12.92
N ALA A 124 -14.73 -53.05 14.23
CA ALA A 124 -15.07 -54.40 14.73
C ALA A 124 -16.48 -54.83 14.31
N LEU A 125 -17.45 -53.89 14.35
CA LEU A 125 -18.80 -54.17 13.91
C LEU A 125 -18.89 -54.35 12.39
N LEU A 126 -18.17 -53.54 11.61
CA LEU A 126 -18.08 -53.69 10.15
C LEU A 126 -17.50 -55.09 9.79
N ARG A 127 -16.38 -55.48 10.39
CA ARG A 127 -15.77 -56.81 10.16
C ARG A 127 -16.73 -57.94 10.48
N LYS A 128 -17.50 -57.84 11.59
CA LYS A 128 -18.55 -58.79 11.91
C LYS A 128 -19.57 -58.93 10.80
N LEU A 129 -20.15 -57.82 10.34
CA LEU A 129 -21.17 -57.80 9.29
C LEU A 129 -20.63 -58.28 7.93
N GLU A 130 -19.40 -57.92 7.60
CA GLU A 130 -18.74 -58.40 6.36
C GLU A 130 -18.57 -59.92 6.36
N ALA A 131 -18.18 -60.48 7.52
CA ALA A 131 -18.10 -61.96 7.67
C ALA A 131 -19.50 -62.63 7.59
N GLU A 132 -20.53 -61.96 8.08
CA GLU A 132 -21.92 -62.44 7.97
C GLU A 132 -22.40 -62.37 6.51
N LEU A 133 -22.09 -61.27 5.80
CA LEU A 133 -22.40 -61.12 4.39
C LEU A 133 -21.72 -62.21 3.54
N ALA A 134 -20.45 -62.49 3.81
CA ALA A 134 -19.68 -63.55 3.11
C ALA A 134 -20.34 -64.91 3.26
N ARG A 135 -20.76 -65.28 4.50
CA ARG A 135 -21.50 -66.52 4.74
C ARG A 135 -22.89 -66.54 4.07
N SER A 136 -23.64 -65.44 4.17
CA SER A 136 -24.93 -65.29 3.55
C SER A 136 -24.85 -65.41 2.03
N LYS A 137 -23.83 -64.85 1.41
CA LYS A 137 -23.54 -64.90 -0.02
C LYS A 137 -23.34 -66.37 -0.48
N GLU A 138 -22.55 -67.14 0.25
CA GLU A 138 -22.32 -68.58 -0.06
C GLU A 138 -23.59 -69.40 0.03
N LEU A 139 -24.44 -69.14 1.07
CA LEU A 139 -25.72 -69.81 1.21
C LEU A 139 -26.75 -69.43 0.15
N TYR A 140 -26.73 -68.13 -0.27
CA TYR A 140 -27.59 -67.63 -1.34
C TYR A 140 -27.23 -68.27 -2.69
N GLU A 141 -25.95 -68.35 -3.03
CA GLU A 141 -25.46 -69.02 -4.24
C GLU A 141 -25.89 -70.49 -4.31
N ARG A 142 -25.96 -71.14 -3.15
CA ARG A 142 -26.46 -72.49 -3.01
C ARG A 142 -28.01 -72.59 -2.90
N LYS A 143 -28.72 -71.43 -3.03
CA LYS A 143 -30.19 -71.33 -2.89
C LYS A 143 -30.76 -71.77 -1.54
N LEU A 144 -29.96 -71.64 -0.47
CA LEU A 144 -30.31 -72.02 0.90
C LEU A 144 -30.91 -70.90 1.75
N VAL A 145 -30.84 -69.65 1.25
CA VAL A 145 -31.45 -68.46 1.84
C VAL A 145 -32.18 -67.64 0.80
N ALA A 146 -33.17 -66.88 1.23
CA ALA A 146 -33.99 -66.00 0.38
C ALA A 146 -33.18 -64.74 -0.03
N ALA A 147 -33.50 -64.17 -1.21
CA ALA A 147 -32.79 -63.01 -1.74
C ALA A 147 -32.91 -61.74 -0.86
N ASP A 148 -34.07 -61.56 -0.26
CA ASP A 148 -34.35 -60.44 0.66
C ASP A 148 -33.48 -60.44 1.89
N LEU A 149 -33.17 -61.65 2.45
CA LEU A 149 -32.26 -61.79 3.59
C LEU A 149 -30.81 -61.42 3.19
N TYR A 150 -30.34 -61.89 2.04
CA TYR A 150 -29.00 -61.55 1.53
C TYR A 150 -28.86 -60.06 1.27
N GLU A 151 -29.88 -59.47 0.62
CA GLU A 151 -29.88 -58.02 0.33
C GLU A 151 -29.93 -57.18 1.60
N LYS A 152 -30.69 -57.58 2.61
CA LYS A 152 -30.74 -56.91 3.91
C LYS A 152 -29.36 -56.87 4.56
N ILE A 153 -28.64 -57.99 4.61
CA ILE A 153 -27.29 -58.07 5.21
C ILE A 153 -26.33 -57.17 4.41
N ARG A 154 -26.47 -57.12 3.07
CA ARG A 154 -25.65 -56.25 2.22
C ARG A 154 -25.86 -54.78 2.58
N TYR A 155 -27.10 -54.34 2.73
CA TYR A 155 -27.43 -52.94 3.13
C TYR A 155 -26.94 -52.66 4.57
N ASP A 156 -26.99 -53.61 5.47
CA ASP A 156 -26.46 -53.47 6.82
C ASP A 156 -24.89 -53.25 6.80
N VAL A 157 -24.19 -53.95 5.92
CA VAL A 157 -22.74 -53.73 5.70
C VAL A 157 -22.46 -52.37 5.12
N ASP A 158 -23.22 -51.93 4.10
CA ASP A 158 -23.03 -50.62 3.47
C ASP A 158 -23.29 -49.49 4.47
N THR A 159 -24.34 -49.64 5.31
CA THR A 159 -24.64 -48.67 6.37
C THR A 159 -23.49 -48.60 7.39
N GLN A 160 -23.01 -49.78 7.87
CA GLN A 160 -21.96 -49.82 8.87
C GLN A 160 -20.60 -49.32 8.30
N ARG A 161 -20.34 -49.52 7.01
CA ARG A 161 -19.16 -48.97 6.31
C ARG A 161 -19.19 -47.44 6.33
N ALA A 162 -20.37 -46.83 6.12
CA ALA A 162 -20.52 -45.40 6.23
C ALA A 162 -20.23 -44.89 7.66
N VAL A 163 -20.71 -45.60 8.68
CA VAL A 163 -20.41 -45.29 10.11
C VAL A 163 -18.90 -45.38 10.40
N TYR A 164 -18.24 -46.42 9.89
CA TYR A 164 -16.79 -46.57 10.04
C TYR A 164 -16.01 -45.42 9.34
N ASN A 165 -16.42 -45.07 8.15
CA ASN A 165 -15.79 -43.95 7.41
C ASN A 165 -15.98 -42.62 8.14
N MET A 166 -17.13 -42.40 8.74
CA MET A 166 -17.39 -41.22 9.56
C MET A 166 -16.48 -41.18 10.79
N ALA A 167 -16.36 -42.27 11.52
CA ALA A 167 -15.44 -42.37 12.67
C ALA A 167 -13.98 -42.11 12.27
N ARG A 168 -13.53 -42.63 11.12
CA ARG A 168 -12.19 -42.35 10.58
C ARG A 168 -11.99 -40.88 10.24
N LEU A 169 -13.01 -40.21 9.67
CA LEU A 169 -12.98 -38.81 9.37
C LEU A 169 -12.83 -37.98 10.65
N GLU A 170 -13.61 -38.30 11.69
CA GLU A 170 -13.53 -37.62 12.99
C GLU A 170 -12.13 -37.81 13.63
N LEU A 171 -11.55 -39.02 13.54
CA LEU A 171 -10.18 -39.24 13.97
C LEU A 171 -9.16 -38.40 13.18
N SER A 172 -9.35 -38.25 11.88
CA SER A 172 -8.45 -37.43 11.06
C SER A 172 -8.47 -35.97 11.45
N TYR A 173 -9.55 -35.47 12.03
CA TYR A 173 -9.69 -34.09 12.49
C TYR A 173 -8.91 -33.80 13.78
N THR A 174 -8.39 -34.83 14.46
CA THR A 174 -7.49 -34.66 15.61
C THR A 174 -6.09 -34.18 15.18
N ASP A 175 -5.69 -34.40 13.92
CA ASP A 175 -4.52 -33.79 13.31
C ASP A 175 -4.91 -32.48 12.67
N ILE A 176 -4.41 -31.37 13.21
CA ILE A 176 -4.61 -30.04 12.64
C ILE A 176 -3.59 -29.85 11.53
N VAL A 177 -4.06 -29.72 10.29
CA VAL A 177 -3.20 -29.63 9.10
C VAL A 177 -3.28 -28.25 8.45
N ALA A 178 -2.18 -27.86 7.78
CA ALA A 178 -2.11 -26.63 7.01
C ALA A 178 -2.99 -26.73 5.74
N PRO A 179 -3.95 -25.83 5.51
CA PRO A 179 -4.74 -25.81 4.28
C PRO A 179 -3.98 -25.25 3.08
N ILE A 180 -2.99 -24.39 3.31
CA ILE A 180 -2.12 -23.77 2.31
C ILE A 180 -0.66 -23.88 2.72
N SER A 181 0.25 -23.72 1.76
CA SER A 181 1.67 -23.51 2.04
C SER A 181 1.91 -22.04 2.40
N GLY A 182 2.85 -21.76 3.30
CA GLY A 182 3.16 -20.40 3.73
C GLY A 182 3.98 -20.36 5.00
N VAL A 183 3.89 -19.26 5.73
CA VAL A 183 4.56 -19.04 7.01
C VAL A 183 3.50 -18.90 8.11
N ILE A 184 3.77 -19.50 9.26
CA ILE A 184 2.92 -19.34 10.46
C ILE A 184 3.06 -17.88 10.94
N ALA A 185 2.03 -17.07 10.71
CA ALA A 185 2.01 -15.67 11.12
C ALA A 185 1.60 -15.49 12.58
N GLN A 186 0.74 -16.40 13.08
CA GLN A 186 0.23 -16.33 14.45
C GLN A 186 -0.16 -17.71 14.95
N ARG A 187 0.06 -17.96 16.24
CA ARG A 187 -0.36 -19.13 16.99
C ARG A 187 -1.26 -18.71 18.15
N SER A 188 -2.52 -19.14 18.14
CA SER A 188 -3.52 -18.75 19.15
C SER A 188 -3.72 -19.80 20.26
N ALA A 189 -3.12 -20.99 20.13
CA ALA A 189 -3.31 -22.09 21.05
C ALA A 189 -2.00 -22.51 21.75
N LYS A 190 -2.13 -23.09 22.95
CA LYS A 190 -1.00 -23.64 23.74
C LYS A 190 -1.26 -25.10 24.08
N VAL A 191 -0.19 -25.89 24.20
CA VAL A 191 -0.26 -27.28 24.68
C VAL A 191 -0.94 -27.31 26.04
N GLY A 192 -1.84 -28.27 26.21
CA GLY A 192 -2.66 -28.45 27.42
C GLY A 192 -3.99 -27.69 27.39
N ASN A 193 -4.20 -26.76 26.45
CA ASN A 193 -5.48 -26.05 26.32
C ASN A 193 -6.56 -26.96 25.74
N LEU A 194 -7.77 -26.82 26.25
CA LEU A 194 -8.96 -27.35 25.58
C LEU A 194 -9.28 -26.50 24.35
N ILE A 195 -9.22 -27.12 23.19
CA ILE A 195 -9.61 -26.51 21.92
C ILE A 195 -11.07 -26.86 21.65
N GLN A 196 -11.86 -25.84 21.29
CA GLN A 196 -13.26 -26.04 20.90
C GLN A 196 -13.37 -26.17 19.38
N LEU A 197 -14.46 -26.74 18.91
CA LEU A 197 -14.84 -26.77 17.50
C LEU A 197 -14.84 -25.34 16.93
N ASN A 198 -14.24 -25.15 15.76
CA ASN A 198 -14.06 -23.86 15.06
C ASN A 198 -13.16 -22.84 15.77
N ALA A 199 -12.47 -23.22 16.86
CA ALA A 199 -11.48 -22.35 17.45
C ALA A 199 -10.29 -22.14 16.51
N SER A 200 -9.85 -20.89 16.35
CA SER A 200 -8.65 -20.56 15.59
C SER A 200 -7.40 -21.03 16.33
N VAL A 201 -6.56 -21.78 15.65
CA VAL A 201 -5.32 -22.33 16.20
C VAL A 201 -4.08 -21.66 15.60
N PHE A 202 -4.06 -21.49 14.29
CA PHE A 202 -2.99 -20.82 13.56
C PHE A 202 -3.54 -19.87 12.49
N ARG A 203 -2.70 -18.91 12.12
CA ARG A 203 -2.86 -18.11 10.91
C ARG A 203 -1.65 -18.35 10.02
N ILE A 204 -1.90 -18.78 8.78
CA ILE A 204 -0.88 -19.02 7.77
C ILE A 204 -1.00 -17.96 6.69
N VAL A 205 0.13 -17.41 6.31
CA VAL A 205 0.21 -16.37 5.27
C VAL A 205 1.18 -16.83 4.19
N ASP A 206 0.72 -16.79 2.94
CA ASP A 206 1.56 -17.08 1.79
C ASP A 206 2.35 -15.82 1.41
N THR A 207 3.65 -15.85 1.69
CA THR A 207 4.56 -14.74 1.40
C THR A 207 5.24 -14.85 0.03
N SER A 208 4.87 -15.83 -0.79
CA SER A 208 5.47 -16.04 -2.12
C SER A 208 5.07 -14.96 -3.12
N ARG A 209 3.94 -14.29 -2.88
CA ARG A 209 3.41 -13.20 -3.67
C ARG A 209 2.85 -12.14 -2.75
N LEU A 210 3.27 -10.91 -2.94
CA LEU A 210 2.72 -9.76 -2.22
C LEU A 210 2.04 -8.83 -3.21
N GLU A 211 0.91 -8.30 -2.78
CA GLU A 211 0.11 -7.36 -3.55
C GLU A 211 -0.07 -6.06 -2.75
N ALA A 212 -0.23 -4.97 -3.47
CA ALA A 212 -0.63 -3.70 -2.89
C ALA A 212 -1.88 -3.19 -3.60
N THR A 213 -2.90 -2.84 -2.84
CA THR A 213 -4.16 -2.35 -3.40
C THR A 213 -4.21 -0.84 -3.31
N LEU A 214 -4.35 -0.18 -4.48
CA LEU A 214 -4.52 1.27 -4.60
C LEU A 214 -5.98 1.60 -4.90
N ASN A 215 -6.49 2.66 -4.27
CA ASN A 215 -7.76 3.28 -4.64
C ASN A 215 -7.46 4.54 -5.46
N VAL A 216 -7.76 4.50 -6.74
CA VAL A 216 -7.39 5.51 -7.72
C VAL A 216 -8.62 6.28 -8.16
N PRO A 217 -8.61 7.63 -8.19
CA PRO A 217 -9.74 8.43 -8.68
C PRO A 217 -10.13 8.05 -10.12
N GLU A 218 -11.42 8.06 -10.44
CA GLU A 218 -11.94 7.64 -11.74
C GLU A 218 -11.36 8.41 -12.93
N ARG A 219 -10.96 9.66 -12.74
CA ARG A 219 -10.33 10.48 -13.79
C ARG A 219 -9.04 9.86 -14.36
N GLU A 220 -8.40 8.98 -13.60
CA GLU A 220 -7.15 8.30 -13.99
C GLU A 220 -7.40 6.94 -14.69
N ILE A 221 -8.67 6.55 -14.91
CA ILE A 221 -9.02 5.22 -15.45
C ILE A 221 -8.46 4.97 -16.85
N GLY A 222 -8.30 6.02 -17.65
CA GLY A 222 -7.70 5.94 -19.00
C GLY A 222 -6.17 5.87 -19.00
N THR A 223 -5.55 6.15 -17.86
CA THR A 223 -4.09 6.30 -17.71
C THR A 223 -3.43 5.00 -17.24
N LEU A 224 -4.07 4.29 -16.30
CA LEU A 224 -3.51 3.09 -15.70
C LEU A 224 -3.96 1.83 -16.46
N ARG A 225 -2.98 1.00 -16.82
CA ARG A 225 -3.22 -0.25 -17.58
C ARG A 225 -2.57 -1.41 -16.86
N ALA A 226 -3.12 -2.62 -17.07
CA ALA A 226 -2.46 -3.85 -16.64
C ALA A 226 -1.04 -3.92 -17.23
N GLU A 227 -0.15 -4.58 -16.52
CA GLU A 227 1.29 -4.74 -16.82
C GLU A 227 2.11 -3.43 -16.75
N ALA A 228 1.51 -2.27 -16.41
CA ALA A 228 2.28 -1.05 -16.22
C ALA A 228 3.28 -1.23 -15.04
N PRO A 229 4.53 -0.74 -15.19
CA PRO A 229 5.55 -0.87 -14.16
C PRO A 229 5.20 -0.07 -12.92
N VAL A 230 5.54 -0.65 -11.77
CA VAL A 230 5.28 -0.09 -10.44
C VAL A 230 6.57 -0.07 -9.65
N GLU A 231 6.85 1.04 -9.00
CA GLU A 231 7.93 1.17 -8.02
C GLU A 231 7.35 1.28 -6.62
N LEU A 232 7.80 0.42 -5.72
CA LEU A 232 7.46 0.46 -4.31
C LEU A 232 8.67 0.96 -3.50
N ARG A 233 8.44 1.95 -2.66
CA ARG A 233 9.42 2.48 -1.70
C ARG A 233 8.84 2.38 -0.30
N LEU A 234 9.54 1.66 0.57
CA LEU A 234 9.13 1.41 1.95
C LEU A 234 9.89 2.32 2.91
N ASP A 235 9.17 2.94 3.85
CA ASP A 235 9.81 3.76 4.88
C ASP A 235 10.68 2.91 5.85
N ALA A 236 10.34 1.61 5.99
CA ALA A 236 11.12 0.65 6.77
C ALA A 236 12.47 0.26 6.12
N LEU A 237 12.64 0.48 4.81
CA LEU A 237 13.83 0.13 4.02
C LEU A 237 14.26 1.33 3.17
N PRO A 238 14.78 2.40 3.80
CA PRO A 238 15.09 3.64 3.10
C PRO A 238 16.15 3.43 2.02
N GLY A 239 15.99 4.14 0.89
CA GLY A 239 16.92 4.07 -0.24
C GLY A 239 16.76 2.85 -1.15
N GLN A 240 15.83 1.91 -0.83
CA GLN A 240 15.55 0.75 -1.66
C GLN A 240 14.27 0.94 -2.46
N VAL A 241 14.31 0.50 -3.71
CA VAL A 241 13.17 0.50 -4.63
C VAL A 241 12.87 -0.96 -5.00
N PHE A 242 11.64 -1.37 -4.81
CA PHE A 242 11.17 -2.70 -5.18
C PHE A 242 10.31 -2.58 -6.43
N ALA A 243 10.62 -3.40 -7.41
CA ALA A 243 9.88 -3.45 -8.67
C ALA A 243 8.56 -4.21 -8.50
N GLY A 244 7.61 -3.84 -9.33
CA GLY A 244 6.33 -4.53 -9.43
C GLY A 244 5.63 -4.14 -10.72
N ARG A 245 4.40 -4.61 -10.89
CA ARG A 245 3.54 -4.26 -12.01
C ARG A 245 2.09 -4.21 -11.59
N ILE A 246 1.27 -3.51 -12.36
CA ILE A 246 -0.18 -3.62 -12.23
C ILE A 246 -0.62 -5.02 -12.66
N ASP A 247 -1.17 -5.79 -11.73
CA ASP A 247 -1.73 -7.11 -12.01
C ASP A 247 -3.13 -6.99 -12.62
N ARG A 248 -3.98 -6.19 -11.99
CA ARG A 248 -5.37 -5.97 -12.45
C ARG A 248 -5.91 -4.62 -12.06
N VAL A 249 -6.76 -4.10 -12.93
CA VAL A 249 -7.54 -2.87 -12.72
C VAL A 249 -9.01 -3.27 -12.59
N SER A 250 -9.68 -2.81 -11.55
CA SER A 250 -11.11 -3.07 -11.35
C SER A 250 -11.93 -2.44 -12.47
N PRO A 251 -12.87 -3.17 -13.07
CA PRO A 251 -13.78 -2.61 -14.07
C PRO A 251 -14.92 -1.77 -13.43
N VAL A 252 -14.97 -1.71 -12.09
CA VAL A 252 -16.05 -1.04 -11.35
C VAL A 252 -15.47 0.10 -10.54
N VAL A 253 -16.12 1.26 -10.62
CA VAL A 253 -15.86 2.43 -9.78
C VAL A 253 -16.78 2.37 -8.57
N ASP A 254 -16.24 2.58 -7.38
CA ASP A 254 -17.02 2.73 -6.16
C ASP A 254 -17.70 4.10 -6.15
N ALA A 255 -19.04 4.09 -6.16
CA ALA A 255 -19.84 5.31 -6.26
C ALA A 255 -19.76 6.21 -5.00
N GLY A 256 -19.35 5.66 -3.85
CA GLY A 256 -19.23 6.42 -2.60
C GLY A 256 -17.95 7.23 -2.53
N SER A 257 -16.85 6.69 -3.06
CA SER A 257 -15.53 7.31 -3.03
C SER A 257 -15.11 7.91 -4.38
N GLY A 258 -15.77 7.57 -5.49
CA GLY A 258 -15.36 7.97 -6.84
C GLY A 258 -14.01 7.37 -7.25
N THR A 259 -13.64 6.22 -6.68
CA THR A 259 -12.36 5.55 -6.95
C THR A 259 -12.57 4.16 -7.52
N PHE A 260 -11.59 3.68 -8.27
CA PHE A 260 -11.50 2.28 -8.69
C PHE A 260 -10.27 1.62 -8.09
N ARG A 261 -10.34 0.30 -7.93
CA ARG A 261 -9.27 -0.47 -7.32
C ARG A 261 -8.24 -0.92 -8.36
N VAL A 262 -6.98 -0.68 -8.06
CA VAL A 262 -5.83 -1.17 -8.82
C VAL A 262 -5.00 -2.07 -7.91
N VAL A 263 -4.76 -3.30 -8.33
CA VAL A 263 -3.94 -4.26 -7.59
C VAL A 263 -2.59 -4.36 -8.28
N CYS A 264 -1.55 -4.06 -7.52
CA CYS A 264 -0.17 -4.13 -7.96
C CYS A 264 0.49 -5.37 -7.36
N ALA A 265 1.04 -6.24 -8.20
CA ALA A 265 1.88 -7.35 -7.78
C ALA A 265 3.31 -6.86 -7.62
N ILE A 266 3.90 -7.10 -6.45
CA ILE A 266 5.28 -6.73 -6.14
C ILE A 266 6.17 -7.96 -6.33
N GLU A 267 7.35 -7.76 -6.91
CA GLU A 267 8.31 -8.84 -7.08
C GLU A 267 8.74 -9.43 -5.72
N PRO A 268 8.85 -10.76 -5.60
CA PRO A 268 9.19 -11.40 -4.35
C PRO A 268 10.57 -10.97 -3.85
N ASP A 269 10.63 -10.56 -2.59
CA ASP A 269 11.87 -10.25 -1.88
C ASP A 269 11.75 -10.69 -0.42
N GLU A 270 12.79 -11.34 0.11
CA GLU A 270 12.77 -11.88 1.47
C GLU A 270 12.67 -10.82 2.58
N ARG A 271 12.96 -9.56 2.27
CA ARG A 271 12.87 -8.42 3.20
C ARG A 271 11.45 -7.88 3.30
N LEU A 272 10.61 -8.16 2.31
CA LEU A 272 9.22 -7.71 2.29
C LEU A 272 8.36 -8.55 3.23
N ARG A 273 7.48 -7.90 3.97
CA ARG A 273 6.54 -8.55 4.88
C ARG A 273 5.12 -8.03 4.61
N PRO A 274 4.10 -8.89 4.67
CA PRO A 274 2.72 -8.42 4.71
C PRO A 274 2.52 -7.45 5.88
N GLY A 275 1.75 -6.40 5.66
CA GLY A 275 1.53 -5.33 6.64
C GLY A 275 2.53 -4.17 6.56
N MET A 276 3.63 -4.28 5.79
CA MET A 276 4.49 -3.12 5.54
C MET A 276 3.75 -2.10 4.70
N PHE A 277 3.96 -0.82 5.03
CA PHE A 277 3.32 0.30 4.35
C PHE A 277 4.34 1.06 3.53
N GLY A 278 3.97 1.46 2.31
CA GLY A 278 4.89 2.13 1.42
C GLY A 278 4.23 3.05 0.40
N ARG A 279 5.08 3.82 -0.26
CA ARG A 279 4.72 4.68 -1.39
C ARG A 279 4.90 3.89 -2.67
N ILE A 280 3.86 3.91 -3.49
CA ILE A 280 3.79 3.22 -4.77
C ILE A 280 3.70 4.27 -5.86
N ALA A 281 4.63 4.22 -6.79
CA ALA A 281 4.63 5.01 -8.01
C ALA A 281 4.28 4.09 -9.19
N VAL A 282 3.14 4.32 -9.82
CA VAL A 282 2.74 3.64 -11.05
C VAL A 282 3.19 4.49 -12.23
N VAL A 283 4.18 4.03 -12.98
CA VAL A 283 4.69 4.74 -14.16
C VAL A 283 3.79 4.40 -15.34
N PHE A 284 3.08 5.40 -15.87
CA PHE A 284 2.14 5.22 -16.97
C PHE A 284 2.57 5.83 -18.30
N ASP A 285 3.53 6.75 -18.29
CA ASP A 285 4.14 7.28 -19.50
C ASP A 285 5.61 7.59 -19.23
N GLN A 286 6.45 7.25 -20.16
CA GLN A 286 7.89 7.54 -20.11
C GLN A 286 8.31 8.15 -21.45
N ARG A 287 8.88 9.34 -21.40
CA ARG A 287 9.35 10.06 -22.57
C ARG A 287 10.85 10.21 -22.49
N GLN A 288 11.50 9.88 -23.57
CA GLN A 288 12.93 10.10 -23.75
C GLN A 288 13.14 11.45 -24.46
N ASP A 289 14.27 12.07 -24.21
CA ASP A 289 14.73 13.26 -24.93
C ASP A 289 13.72 14.44 -24.97
N VAL A 290 13.06 14.73 -23.86
CA VAL A 290 12.17 15.88 -23.73
C VAL A 290 12.90 17.04 -23.05
N LEU A 291 12.57 18.27 -23.48
CA LEU A 291 13.13 19.46 -22.89
C LEU A 291 12.65 19.62 -21.45
N THR A 292 13.57 19.66 -20.51
CA THR A 292 13.27 19.80 -19.08
C THR A 292 13.99 20.99 -18.47
N VAL A 293 13.39 21.54 -17.43
CA VAL A 293 14.00 22.52 -16.52
C VAL A 293 13.76 22.07 -15.07
N PRO A 294 14.59 22.50 -14.10
CA PRO A 294 14.27 22.30 -12.69
C PRO A 294 12.92 22.92 -12.35
N ARG A 295 12.08 22.17 -11.63
CA ARG A 295 10.74 22.62 -11.22
C ARG A 295 10.78 23.94 -10.45
N VAL A 296 11.86 24.16 -9.68
CA VAL A 296 12.07 25.41 -8.94
C VAL A 296 12.21 26.65 -9.84
N ALA A 297 12.50 26.48 -11.14
CA ALA A 297 12.56 27.62 -12.10
C ALA A 297 11.18 28.12 -12.48
N LEU A 298 10.12 27.36 -12.30
CA LEU A 298 8.75 27.77 -12.62
C LEU A 298 8.31 28.91 -11.70
N LEU A 299 7.67 29.90 -12.28
CA LEU A 299 7.04 30.99 -11.54
C LEU A 299 5.70 30.54 -10.99
N GLU A 300 5.49 30.72 -9.69
CA GLU A 300 4.22 30.50 -9.03
C GLU A 300 3.32 31.72 -9.21
N GLY A 301 2.10 31.53 -9.70
CA GLY A 301 1.11 32.62 -9.87
C GLY A 301 -0.18 32.11 -10.51
N ASP A 302 -1.23 32.91 -10.40
CA ASP A 302 -2.60 32.63 -10.92
C ASP A 302 -2.73 32.75 -12.45
N GLY A 303 -1.64 32.73 -13.18
CA GLY A 303 -1.61 32.90 -14.63
C GLY A 303 -1.00 31.73 -15.38
N GLU A 304 -0.68 31.96 -16.66
CA GLU A 304 0.07 30.99 -17.45
C GLU A 304 1.42 30.69 -16.85
N ALA A 305 1.84 29.39 -16.89
CA ALA A 305 3.16 28.98 -16.45
C ALA A 305 4.25 29.76 -17.19
N ALA A 306 5.22 30.28 -16.47
CA ALA A 306 6.31 31.05 -17.03
C ALA A 306 7.62 30.76 -16.28
N VAL A 307 8.72 31.12 -16.90
CA VAL A 307 10.06 31.16 -16.30
C VAL A 307 10.74 32.48 -16.57
N TYR A 308 11.77 32.84 -15.81
CA TYR A 308 12.68 33.90 -16.22
C TYR A 308 13.83 33.30 -17.02
N ARG A 309 13.90 33.61 -18.31
CA ARG A 309 15.03 33.29 -19.18
C ARG A 309 16.05 34.40 -19.15
N VAL A 310 17.32 34.06 -19.04
CA VAL A 310 18.41 35.05 -19.10
C VAL A 310 18.82 35.28 -20.56
N VAL A 311 18.66 36.52 -21.04
CA VAL A 311 19.04 36.95 -22.40
C VAL A 311 19.82 38.25 -22.26
N ASP A 312 21.04 38.30 -22.77
CA ASP A 312 21.90 39.49 -22.74
C ASP A 312 22.03 40.13 -21.33
N GLY A 313 22.16 39.32 -20.28
CA GLY A 313 22.27 39.79 -18.89
C GLY A 313 20.96 40.35 -18.29
N LYS A 314 19.81 40.08 -18.91
CA LYS A 314 18.50 40.46 -18.41
C LYS A 314 17.59 39.27 -18.21
N ALA A 315 16.77 39.32 -17.16
CA ALA A 315 15.71 38.37 -16.95
C ALA A 315 14.48 38.69 -17.78
N VAL A 316 14.12 37.83 -18.70
CA VAL A 316 12.93 37.99 -19.58
C VAL A 316 11.90 36.96 -19.14
N ARG A 317 10.70 37.42 -18.72
CA ARG A 317 9.59 36.57 -18.39
C ARG A 317 9.07 35.90 -19.65
N THR A 318 9.27 34.56 -19.72
CA THR A 318 8.93 33.75 -20.90
C THR A 318 7.79 32.80 -20.52
N PRO A 319 6.59 32.94 -21.15
CA PRO A 319 5.52 31.94 -20.99
C PRO A 319 5.97 30.60 -21.54
N VAL A 320 5.62 29.53 -20.83
CA VAL A 320 5.98 28.16 -21.20
C VAL A 320 4.78 27.25 -21.20
N GLN A 321 4.76 26.28 -22.11
CA GLN A 321 3.79 25.21 -22.10
C GLN A 321 4.36 24.03 -21.31
N LEU A 322 3.73 23.73 -20.17
CA LEU A 322 4.14 22.62 -19.33
C LEU A 322 3.66 21.29 -19.88
N GLY A 323 4.49 20.28 -19.75
CA GLY A 323 4.15 18.87 -19.87
C GLY A 323 4.05 18.20 -18.52
N TYR A 324 4.73 17.07 -18.34
CA TYR A 324 4.78 16.34 -17.08
C TYR A 324 5.66 17.03 -16.03
N LEU A 325 5.29 16.86 -14.79
CA LEU A 325 6.08 17.23 -13.63
C LEU A 325 6.51 15.93 -12.93
N SER A 326 7.81 15.69 -12.80
CA SER A 326 8.35 14.47 -12.20
C SER A 326 9.50 14.82 -11.25
N GLY A 327 9.28 14.62 -9.96
CA GLY A 327 10.26 14.99 -8.93
C GLY A 327 10.67 16.46 -9.02
N GLU A 328 11.96 16.71 -9.28
CA GLU A 328 12.55 18.03 -9.39
C GLU A 328 12.53 18.59 -10.81
N LEU A 329 12.02 17.85 -11.80
CA LEU A 329 11.99 18.24 -13.21
C LEU A 329 10.60 18.63 -13.68
N ALA A 330 10.56 19.58 -14.62
CA ALA A 330 9.38 19.98 -15.35
C ALA A 330 9.63 19.85 -16.86
N GLU A 331 8.77 19.13 -17.58
CA GLU A 331 8.77 19.06 -19.04
C GLU A 331 8.26 20.37 -19.62
N ILE A 332 8.99 20.91 -20.60
CA ILE A 332 8.62 22.09 -21.35
C ILE A 332 8.29 21.66 -22.78
N ARG A 333 7.03 21.82 -23.19
CA ARG A 333 6.58 21.51 -24.56
C ARG A 333 6.73 22.68 -25.55
N GLY A 334 6.85 23.88 -25.02
CA GLY A 334 7.01 25.08 -25.81
C GLY A 334 7.38 26.29 -24.97
N GLY A 335 7.98 27.28 -25.60
CA GLY A 335 8.42 28.55 -24.98
C GLY A 335 9.92 28.62 -24.68
N LEU A 336 10.63 27.48 -24.66
CA LEU A 336 12.08 27.42 -24.49
C LEU A 336 12.73 26.54 -25.55
N ALA A 337 14.02 26.79 -25.78
CA ALA A 337 14.90 25.95 -26.59
C ALA A 337 15.95 25.27 -25.70
N GLN A 338 16.52 24.16 -26.22
CA GLN A 338 17.66 23.50 -25.55
C GLN A 338 18.82 24.47 -25.41
N GLY A 339 19.40 24.55 -24.21
CA GLY A 339 20.49 25.46 -23.88
C GLY A 339 20.03 26.83 -23.39
N ASP A 340 18.72 27.14 -23.33
CA ASP A 340 18.24 28.35 -22.69
C ASP A 340 18.56 28.33 -21.19
N ALA A 341 19.12 29.45 -20.68
CA ALA A 341 19.41 29.64 -19.27
C ALA A 341 18.16 30.11 -18.53
N VAL A 342 17.67 29.37 -17.55
CA VAL A 342 16.51 29.72 -16.73
C VAL A 342 16.91 29.97 -15.27
N VAL A 343 16.31 30.97 -14.64
CA VAL A 343 16.60 31.33 -13.25
C VAL A 343 15.93 30.34 -12.31
N THR A 344 16.73 29.79 -11.41
CA THR A 344 16.28 28.87 -10.35
C THR A 344 16.13 29.55 -9.00
N THR A 345 17.14 30.35 -8.61
CA THR A 345 17.19 31.08 -7.33
C THR A 345 17.22 32.59 -7.57
N GLY A 346 16.61 33.38 -6.68
CA GLY A 346 16.54 34.84 -6.80
C GLY A 346 15.31 35.36 -7.58
N LYS A 347 14.46 34.49 -8.11
CA LYS A 347 13.31 34.84 -8.96
C LYS A 347 12.29 35.81 -8.33
N VAL A 348 12.15 35.78 -6.97
CA VAL A 348 11.19 36.60 -6.22
C VAL A 348 11.51 38.12 -6.34
N ALA A 349 12.79 38.46 -6.47
CA ALA A 349 13.23 39.82 -6.59
C ALA A 349 13.22 40.35 -8.05
N LEU A 350 12.96 39.47 -9.03
CA LEU A 350 13.02 39.82 -10.45
C LEU A 350 11.72 40.43 -10.95
N ARG A 351 11.88 41.36 -11.87
CA ARG A 351 10.82 41.88 -12.76
C ARG A 351 11.25 41.63 -14.19
N ASP A 352 10.29 41.65 -15.10
CA ASP A 352 10.58 41.52 -16.52
C ASP A 352 11.57 42.61 -16.97
N GLY A 353 12.65 42.24 -17.66
CA GLY A 353 13.72 43.13 -18.10
C GLY A 353 14.75 43.50 -17.03
N ALA A 354 14.67 42.99 -15.81
CA ALA A 354 15.65 43.30 -14.76
C ALA A 354 17.06 42.80 -15.13
N LEU A 355 18.10 43.61 -14.80
CA LEU A 355 19.48 43.21 -14.95
C LEU A 355 19.80 42.09 -13.92
N VAL A 356 20.46 41.05 -14.38
CA VAL A 356 20.85 39.90 -13.53
C VAL A 356 22.36 39.70 -13.53
N GLU A 357 22.91 39.37 -12.37
CA GLU A 357 24.24 38.87 -12.18
C GLU A 357 24.21 37.43 -11.83
N VAL A 358 24.74 36.57 -12.70
CA VAL A 358 24.71 35.10 -12.50
C VAL A 358 25.85 34.73 -11.56
N ILE A 359 25.48 34.16 -10.38
CA ILE A 359 26.44 33.57 -9.45
C ILE A 359 26.36 32.05 -9.59
N GLY A 360 27.53 31.43 -9.85
CA GLY A 360 27.63 29.99 -10.00
C GLY A 360 27.38 29.54 -11.44
N GLY A 361 28.32 28.78 -11.99
CA GLY A 361 28.15 28.14 -13.28
C GLY A 361 26.95 27.22 -13.29
N ALA A 362 26.35 27.06 -14.45
CA ALA A 362 25.22 26.16 -14.70
C ALA A 362 25.43 24.83 -13.97
N THR A 363 24.64 24.57 -12.95
CA THR A 363 24.62 23.26 -12.32
C THR A 363 24.03 22.31 -13.36
N ALA A 364 24.90 21.57 -14.04
CA ALA A 364 24.46 20.40 -14.79
C ALA A 364 23.79 19.48 -13.78
N ILE A 365 22.53 19.14 -14.01
CA ILE A 365 21.79 18.18 -13.18
C ILE A 365 22.58 16.88 -13.26
N PRO A 366 22.89 16.21 -12.12
CA PRO A 366 23.67 14.97 -12.13
C PRO A 366 23.02 13.91 -13.01
N ASP A 367 23.78 13.36 -13.91
CA ASP A 367 23.40 12.29 -14.86
C ASP A 367 23.44 10.90 -14.17
N GLU A 368 23.03 10.82 -12.89
CA GLU A 368 22.98 9.56 -12.15
C GLU A 368 21.55 9.16 -11.78
N LEU A 369 20.93 8.46 -12.74
CA LEU A 369 20.06 7.34 -12.39
C LEU A 369 20.98 6.24 -11.85
N PRO A 370 20.69 5.60 -10.70
CA PRO A 370 21.48 4.46 -10.24
C PRO A 370 21.39 3.35 -11.28
N GLY A 371 22.42 3.28 -12.11
CA GLY A 371 22.59 2.26 -13.10
C GLY A 371 22.71 0.90 -12.43
N ASN A 372 22.04 -0.05 -13.01
CA ASN A 372 22.24 -1.49 -12.88
C ASN A 372 23.73 -1.80 -12.69
N ALA A 373 24.16 -2.14 -11.49
CA ALA A 373 25.49 -2.70 -11.27
C ALA A 373 25.49 -4.13 -11.80
N ASP A 374 26.25 -4.31 -12.85
CA ASP A 374 26.64 -5.56 -13.50
C ASP A 374 26.87 -6.71 -12.53
N THR A 375 26.17 -7.80 -12.80
CA THR A 375 26.58 -9.14 -12.41
C THR A 375 27.80 -9.55 -13.23
N ALA A 376 29.00 -9.52 -12.62
CA ALA A 376 30.12 -10.30 -13.08
C ALA A 376 30.97 -10.79 -11.90
N GLY A 377 30.92 -12.12 -11.67
CA GLY A 377 32.06 -12.95 -11.31
C GLY A 377 32.46 -13.00 -9.84
N TYR A 378 32.03 -14.00 -9.14
CA TYR A 378 32.80 -15.16 -8.61
C TYR A 378 31.86 -16.06 -7.84
#